data_84748593e2506a0c007c0cd3ad35b4fa
#
_entry.id   84748593e2506a0c007c0cd3ad35b4fa
#
_cell.length_a   1.000
_cell.length_b   1.000
_cell.length_c   1.000
_cell.angle_alpha   90.00
_cell.angle_beta   90.00
_cell.angle_gamma   90.00
#
_symmetry.space_group_name_H-M   'P 1'
#
loop_
_entity.id
_entity.type
_entity.pdbx_description
1 polymer ?
#
loop_
_entity_poly.entity_id
_entity_poly.type
_entity_poly.pdbx_seq_one_letter_code
_entity_poly.pdbx_strand_id
1 'polypeptide(L)'
;SACLVGSEMCIRDRDMMNALSRGVLTLYAYDDKADDVSLPNVLRQCLQLIAQFPLLSVYGYQAFKYYHENDSFIVHAPKPELSTAENILHMLRNDSQYTELEARILDIALILHAEHGGGNNSTFTTHVVTSSGTDTYSTVAASLGALKGPKHGGANIKVTQMFEDMKKNIKNWNDDKEIEQYLSDLLNKKAFDKSGLIYGMGPVSYTHLRAHETGRNLV
;
A
#
# COMPACT_ATOMS: atom_id res chain seq x y z
N SER A 1 8.35 21.60 2.59
CA SER A 1 7.89 20.52 1.68
C SER A 1 8.83 20.28 0.48
N ALA A 2 9.59 21.26 0.03
CA ALA A 2 10.57 21.07 -1.06
C ALA A 2 11.73 20.12 -0.68
N CYS A 3 11.99 19.92 0.59
CA CYS A 3 13.09 19.08 1.08
C CYS A 3 12.82 17.56 0.96
N LEU A 4 11.56 17.12 0.90
CA LEU A 4 11.21 15.72 0.67
C LEU A 4 11.52 15.27 -0.78
N VAL A 5 11.64 16.21 -1.69
CA VAL A 5 11.98 15.98 -3.11
C VAL A 5 13.50 15.99 -3.33
N GLY A 6 14.28 16.49 -2.36
CA GLY A 6 15.68 16.88 -2.57
C GLY A 6 16.72 15.76 -2.40
N SER A 7 16.40 14.56 -1.93
CA SER A 7 17.40 13.49 -1.93
C SER A 7 17.15 12.55 -3.11
N GLU A 8 17.98 12.67 -4.14
CA GLU A 8 17.94 11.81 -5.34
C GLU A 8 17.88 10.31 -5.01
N MET A 9 18.41 9.89 -3.88
CA MET A 9 18.40 8.50 -3.42
C MET A 9 17.02 8.00 -3.01
N CYS A 10 16.12 8.88 -2.50
CA CYS A 10 14.76 8.48 -2.13
C CYS A 10 13.83 8.42 -3.35
N ILE A 11 14.16 9.11 -4.42
CA ILE A 11 13.30 9.32 -5.59
C ILE A 11 13.48 8.22 -6.64
N ARG A 12 14.66 7.58 -6.71
CA ARG A 12 14.96 6.53 -7.71
C ARG A 12 14.57 5.12 -7.27
N ASP A 13 13.74 4.98 -6.24
CA ASP A 13 13.35 3.67 -5.78
C ASP A 13 12.48 2.94 -6.82
N ARG A 14 12.75 1.65 -7.00
CA ARG A 14 11.96 0.76 -7.87
C ARG A 14 10.78 0.13 -7.14
N ASP A 15 10.64 0.41 -5.85
CA ASP A 15 9.64 -0.18 -4.97
C ASP A 15 8.94 0.91 -4.17
N MET A 16 7.63 1.04 -4.37
CA MET A 16 6.81 2.06 -3.73
C MET A 16 6.79 1.95 -2.21
N MET A 17 6.84 0.73 -1.66
CA MET A 17 6.86 0.54 -0.21
C MET A 17 8.19 0.99 0.41
N ASN A 18 9.31 0.81 -0.30
CA ASN A 18 10.59 1.37 0.11
C ASN A 18 10.59 2.90 0.06
N ALA A 19 10.02 3.48 -1.00
CA ALA A 19 9.90 4.93 -1.11
C ALA A 19 9.08 5.49 0.06
N LEU A 20 7.95 4.87 0.41
CA LEU A 20 7.14 5.23 1.57
C LEU A 20 7.91 5.09 2.89
N SER A 21 8.59 3.97 3.12
CA SER A 21 9.37 3.76 4.35
C SER A 21 10.45 4.81 4.53
N ARG A 22 11.17 5.17 3.46
CA ARG A 22 12.17 6.25 3.51
C ARG A 22 11.53 7.60 3.73
N GLY A 23 10.41 7.88 3.06
CA GLY A 23 9.65 9.11 3.28
C GLY A 23 9.23 9.26 4.74
N VAL A 24 8.71 8.21 5.35
CA VAL A 24 8.35 8.21 6.78
C VAL A 24 9.56 8.46 7.66
N LEU A 25 10.69 7.76 7.44
CA LEU A 25 11.92 7.99 8.22
C LEU A 25 12.48 9.40 8.02
N THR A 26 12.32 9.99 6.84
CA THR A 26 12.75 11.36 6.60
C THR A 26 11.95 12.36 7.43
N LEU A 27 10.67 12.10 7.69
CA LEU A 27 9.81 12.97 8.52
C LEU A 27 10.30 13.08 9.97
N TYR A 28 10.99 12.07 10.48
CA TYR A 28 11.63 12.12 11.80
C TYR A 28 12.52 13.36 11.96
N ALA A 29 13.30 13.70 10.95
CA ALA A 29 14.23 14.83 10.99
C ALA A 29 13.53 16.22 11.02
N TYR A 30 12.23 16.26 10.78
CA TYR A 30 11.41 17.49 10.78
C TYR A 30 10.45 17.59 11.96
N ASP A 31 10.49 16.64 12.89
CA ASP A 31 9.69 16.66 14.10
C ASP A 31 10.57 16.90 15.32
N ASP A 32 10.52 18.11 15.90
CA ASP A 32 11.29 18.48 17.10
C ASP A 32 10.99 17.60 18.32
N LYS A 33 9.89 16.84 18.28
CA LYS A 33 9.46 15.90 19.33
C LYS A 33 9.44 14.46 18.84
N ALA A 34 10.30 14.11 17.88
CA ALA A 34 10.33 12.78 17.28
C ALA A 34 10.49 11.66 18.32
N ASP A 35 11.35 11.88 19.35
CA ASP A 35 11.67 10.90 20.39
C ASP A 35 10.72 10.94 21.61
N ASP A 36 9.73 11.84 21.62
CA ASP A 36 8.74 11.88 22.70
C ASP A 36 7.67 10.79 22.46
N VAL A 37 7.80 9.68 23.16
CA VAL A 37 6.90 8.53 23.11
C VAL A 37 5.68 8.64 24.03
N SER A 38 5.39 9.83 24.56
CA SER A 38 4.17 10.07 25.33
C SER A 38 2.91 9.86 24.46
N LEU A 39 1.86 9.29 25.04
CA LEU A 39 0.61 8.99 24.32
C LEU A 39 0.05 10.18 23.51
N PRO A 40 -0.01 11.40 24.05
CA PRO A 40 -0.50 12.56 23.31
C PRO A 40 0.38 12.89 22.09
N ASN A 41 1.70 12.74 22.21
CA ASN A 41 2.62 13.02 21.11
C ASN A 41 2.58 11.93 20.06
N VAL A 42 2.54 10.65 20.45
CA VAL A 42 2.38 9.54 19.50
C VAL A 42 1.07 9.69 18.73
N LEU A 43 -0.04 10.05 19.37
CA LEU A 43 -1.30 10.31 18.68
C LEU A 43 -1.17 11.46 17.66
N ARG A 44 -0.51 12.57 18.06
CA ARG A 44 -0.21 13.68 17.14
C ARG A 44 0.58 13.20 15.92
N GLN A 45 1.64 12.42 16.14
CA GLN A 45 2.47 11.87 15.07
C GLN A 45 1.68 10.93 14.15
N CYS A 46 0.84 10.07 14.70
CA CYS A 46 -0.02 9.19 13.91
C CYS A 46 -1.00 9.97 13.01
N LEU A 47 -1.67 10.99 13.57
CA LEU A 47 -2.56 11.84 12.78
C LEU A 47 -1.82 12.63 11.69
N GLN A 48 -0.63 13.10 12.00
CA GLN A 48 0.24 13.76 11.02
C GLN A 48 0.67 12.81 9.90
N LEU A 49 1.04 11.58 10.23
CA LEU A 49 1.38 10.56 9.24
C LEU A 49 0.19 10.22 8.34
N ILE A 50 -1.02 10.04 8.90
CA ILE A 50 -2.25 9.82 8.12
C ILE A 50 -2.44 10.94 7.10
N ALA A 51 -2.25 12.20 7.50
CA ALA A 51 -2.39 13.35 6.61
C ALA A 51 -1.27 13.42 5.54
N GLN A 52 -0.07 12.92 5.84
CA GLN A 52 1.08 12.99 4.94
C GLN A 52 1.22 11.78 4.00
N PHE A 53 0.65 10.63 4.34
CA PHE A 53 0.71 9.44 3.49
C PHE A 53 0.20 9.65 2.05
N PRO A 54 -0.89 10.38 1.79
CA PRO A 54 -1.29 10.72 0.43
C PRO A 54 -0.19 11.41 -0.38
N LEU A 55 0.51 12.38 0.22
CA LEU A 55 1.61 13.09 -0.44
C LEU A 55 2.79 12.16 -0.71
N LEU A 56 3.22 11.39 0.30
CA LEU A 56 4.32 10.44 0.16
C LEU A 56 4.03 9.40 -0.92
N SER A 57 2.79 8.89 -0.96
CA SER A 57 2.37 7.89 -1.94
C SER A 57 2.35 8.46 -3.37
N VAL A 58 1.71 9.60 -3.56
CA VAL A 58 1.56 10.19 -4.89
C VAL A 58 2.89 10.69 -5.42
N TYR A 59 3.67 11.41 -4.61
CA TYR A 59 4.96 11.93 -5.07
C TYR A 59 5.98 10.82 -5.31
N GLY A 60 5.96 9.76 -4.48
CA GLY A 60 6.75 8.56 -4.72
C GLY A 60 6.37 7.89 -6.05
N TYR A 61 5.08 7.79 -6.37
CA TYR A 61 4.60 7.22 -7.63
C TYR A 61 4.95 8.10 -8.85
N GLN A 62 4.79 9.41 -8.76
CA GLN A 62 5.19 10.32 -9.84
C GLN A 62 6.70 10.25 -10.11
N ALA A 63 7.50 10.14 -9.05
CA ALA A 63 8.93 9.93 -9.19
C ALA A 63 9.26 8.57 -9.83
N PHE A 64 8.57 7.50 -9.43
CA PHE A 64 8.71 6.19 -10.06
C PHE A 64 8.41 6.24 -11.56
N LYS A 65 7.30 6.83 -11.97
CA LYS A 65 6.95 7.01 -13.39
C LYS A 65 8.02 7.77 -14.16
N TYR A 66 8.50 8.86 -13.59
CA TYR A 66 9.53 9.67 -14.22
C TYR A 66 10.85 8.91 -14.44
N TYR A 67 11.35 8.22 -13.39
CA TYR A 67 12.65 7.55 -13.47
C TYR A 67 12.64 6.19 -14.14
N HIS A 68 11.51 5.49 -14.15
CA HIS A 68 11.43 4.09 -14.62
C HIS A 68 10.51 3.88 -15.81
N GLU A 69 9.56 4.79 -16.06
CA GLU A 69 8.61 4.69 -17.17
C GLU A 69 8.80 5.80 -18.23
N ASN A 70 9.79 6.69 -18.05
CA ASN A 70 10.03 7.84 -18.93
C ASN A 70 8.81 8.78 -19.06
N ASP A 71 7.99 8.87 -18.04
CA ASP A 71 6.85 9.78 -17.99
C ASP A 71 7.27 11.18 -17.44
N SER A 72 6.40 12.17 -17.58
CA SER A 72 6.63 13.51 -17.06
C SER A 72 6.56 13.52 -15.54
N PHE A 73 7.45 14.26 -14.89
CA PHE A 73 7.39 14.48 -13.45
C PHE A 73 6.41 15.61 -13.14
N ILE A 74 5.19 15.27 -12.78
CA ILE A 74 4.11 16.22 -12.49
C ILE A 74 3.83 16.21 -10.99
N VAL A 75 3.87 17.39 -10.37
CA VAL A 75 3.62 17.57 -8.94
C VAL A 75 2.54 18.62 -8.75
N HIS A 76 1.40 18.20 -8.22
CA HIS A 76 0.34 19.09 -7.77
C HIS A 76 0.36 19.23 -6.27
N ALA A 77 0.25 20.45 -5.75
CA ALA A 77 0.15 20.69 -4.32
C ALA A 77 -1.24 20.24 -3.80
N PRO A 78 -1.30 19.68 -2.57
CA PRO A 78 -2.58 19.35 -1.95
C PRO A 78 -3.36 20.64 -1.65
N LYS A 79 -4.68 20.53 -1.65
CA LYS A 79 -5.61 21.61 -1.37
C LYS A 79 -6.31 21.38 -0.02
N PRO A 80 -6.24 22.32 0.92
CA PRO A 80 -6.83 22.16 2.25
C PRO A 80 -8.34 21.93 2.28
N GLU A 81 -9.04 22.43 1.25
CA GLU A 81 -10.48 22.32 1.12
C GLU A 81 -10.96 20.94 0.63
N LEU A 82 -10.05 20.12 0.09
CA LEU A 82 -10.38 18.80 -0.44
C LEU A 82 -10.24 17.72 0.63
N SER A 83 -11.08 16.69 0.56
CA SER A 83 -10.96 15.47 1.35
C SER A 83 -9.68 14.71 1.01
N THR A 84 -9.33 13.70 1.80
CA THR A 84 -8.17 12.84 1.54
C THR A 84 -8.25 12.15 0.18
N ALA A 85 -9.41 11.59 -0.17
CA ALA A 85 -9.63 10.91 -1.45
C ALA A 85 -9.53 11.87 -2.63
N GLU A 86 -10.15 13.05 -2.52
CA GLU A 86 -10.08 14.09 -3.54
C GLU A 86 -8.65 14.60 -3.73
N ASN A 87 -7.92 14.83 -2.65
CA ASN A 87 -6.52 15.23 -2.70
C ASN A 87 -5.64 14.18 -3.39
N ILE A 88 -5.84 12.88 -3.11
CA ILE A 88 -5.12 11.81 -3.80
C ILE A 88 -5.38 11.90 -5.31
N LEU A 89 -6.64 11.99 -5.74
CA LEU A 89 -6.99 12.06 -7.16
C LEU A 89 -6.47 13.34 -7.82
N HIS A 90 -6.62 14.49 -7.14
CA HIS A 90 -6.12 15.78 -7.60
C HIS A 90 -4.59 15.76 -7.82
N MET A 91 -3.85 15.19 -6.89
CA MET A 91 -2.39 15.13 -7.00
C MET A 91 -1.90 14.06 -7.97
N LEU A 92 -2.62 12.93 -8.10
CA LEU A 92 -2.21 11.78 -8.90
C LEU A 92 -2.38 12.02 -10.41
N ARG A 93 -3.44 12.70 -10.81
CA ARG A 93 -3.78 12.89 -12.22
C ARG A 93 -3.08 14.10 -12.80
N ASN A 94 -2.56 13.95 -14.00
CA ASN A 94 -1.80 15.00 -14.69
C ASN A 94 -2.62 16.28 -14.90
N ASP A 95 -3.91 16.15 -15.14
CA ASP A 95 -4.88 17.25 -15.33
C ASP A 95 -5.61 17.67 -14.06
N SER A 96 -5.35 16.99 -12.94
CA SER A 96 -6.05 17.17 -11.65
C SER A 96 -7.57 16.98 -11.71
N GLN A 97 -8.09 16.35 -12.78
CA GLN A 97 -9.54 16.17 -12.96
C GLN A 97 -9.99 14.81 -12.40
N TYR A 98 -11.11 14.81 -11.73
CA TYR A 98 -11.79 13.61 -11.22
C TYR A 98 -13.29 13.88 -11.09
N THR A 99 -14.07 12.83 -11.06
CA THR A 99 -15.53 12.91 -10.84
C THR A 99 -15.83 12.72 -9.36
N GLU A 100 -16.97 13.22 -8.92
CA GLU A 100 -17.48 13.01 -7.55
C GLU A 100 -17.60 11.50 -7.23
N LEU A 101 -18.03 10.70 -8.20
CA LEU A 101 -18.15 9.25 -8.04
C LEU A 101 -16.80 8.60 -7.79
N GLU A 102 -15.74 8.97 -8.50
CA GLU A 102 -14.40 8.45 -8.29
C GLU A 102 -13.87 8.81 -6.90
N ALA A 103 -14.04 10.06 -6.48
CA ALA A 103 -13.66 10.50 -5.15
C ALA A 103 -14.40 9.70 -4.06
N ARG A 104 -15.70 9.50 -4.21
CA ARG A 104 -16.53 8.74 -3.27
C ARG A 104 -16.13 7.25 -3.23
N ILE A 105 -15.83 6.63 -4.36
CA ILE A 105 -15.37 5.24 -4.42
C ILE A 105 -14.03 5.10 -3.71
N LEU A 106 -13.09 6.01 -3.96
CA LEU A 106 -11.79 5.99 -3.29
C LEU A 106 -11.92 6.23 -1.79
N ASP A 107 -12.77 7.15 -1.35
CA ASP A 107 -13.02 7.42 0.06
C ASP A 107 -13.57 6.19 0.79
N ILE A 108 -14.57 5.53 0.21
CA ILE A 108 -15.10 4.26 0.76
C ILE A 108 -14.01 3.18 0.80
N ALA A 109 -13.18 3.08 -0.23
CA ALA A 109 -12.08 2.12 -0.24
C ALA A 109 -11.07 2.40 0.88
N LEU A 110 -10.72 3.66 1.13
CA LEU A 110 -9.84 4.07 2.23
C LEU A 110 -10.45 3.73 3.60
N ILE A 111 -11.76 3.98 3.78
CA ILE A 111 -12.49 3.61 5.02
C ILE A 111 -12.45 2.11 5.25
N LEU A 112 -12.72 1.30 4.23
CA LEU A 112 -12.71 -0.16 4.32
C LEU A 112 -11.32 -0.74 4.62
N HIS A 113 -10.26 -0.03 4.27
CA HIS A 113 -8.88 -0.43 4.53
C HIS A 113 -8.28 0.20 5.80
N ALA A 114 -9.01 1.08 6.49
CA ALA A 114 -8.51 1.76 7.68
C ALA A 114 -8.33 0.81 8.88
N GLU A 115 -9.06 -0.31 8.90
CA GLU A 115 -8.99 -1.32 9.95
C GLU A 115 -8.90 -2.72 9.33
N HIS A 116 -7.97 -3.52 9.80
CA HIS A 116 -7.70 -4.86 9.25
C HIS A 116 -7.56 -5.92 10.35
N GLY A 117 -7.94 -5.62 11.57
CA GLY A 117 -7.76 -6.50 12.72
C GLY A 117 -6.33 -6.54 13.26
N GLY A 118 -6.20 -6.98 14.51
CA GLY A 118 -4.94 -6.99 15.25
C GLY A 118 -3.97 -8.12 14.90
N GLY A 119 -4.38 -9.08 14.06
CA GLY A 119 -3.67 -10.33 13.85
C GLY A 119 -2.78 -10.41 12.59
N ASN A 120 -2.43 -9.28 11.98
CA ASN A 120 -1.58 -9.28 10.80
C ASN A 120 -0.11 -9.02 11.15
N ASN A 121 0.79 -9.35 10.22
CA ASN A 121 2.24 -9.28 10.42
C ASN A 121 2.75 -7.85 10.66
N SER A 122 2.18 -6.84 10.00
CA SER A 122 2.57 -5.44 10.22
C SER A 122 2.13 -4.94 11.59
N THR A 123 0.94 -5.32 12.08
CA THR A 123 0.51 -5.02 13.45
C THR A 123 1.42 -5.70 14.48
N PHE A 124 1.76 -6.98 14.26
CA PHE A 124 2.72 -7.68 15.13
C PHE A 124 4.08 -6.97 15.15
N THR A 125 4.59 -6.56 13.98
CA THR A 125 5.84 -5.80 13.87
C THR A 125 5.74 -4.47 14.62
N THR A 126 4.61 -3.75 14.50
CA THR A 126 4.34 -2.52 15.24
C THR A 126 4.48 -2.76 16.74
N HIS A 127 3.83 -3.78 17.28
CA HIS A 127 3.91 -4.11 18.71
C HIS A 127 5.33 -4.45 19.15
N VAL A 128 6.04 -5.29 18.39
CA VAL A 128 7.41 -5.68 18.71
C VAL A 128 8.35 -4.48 18.71
N VAL A 129 8.29 -3.64 17.67
CA VAL A 129 9.19 -2.49 17.54
C VAL A 129 8.85 -1.42 18.59
N THR A 130 7.56 -1.12 18.81
CA THR A 130 7.13 -0.18 19.84
C THR A 130 7.53 -0.60 21.25
N SER A 131 7.57 -1.92 21.54
CA SER A 131 7.98 -2.44 22.86
C SER A 131 9.44 -2.10 23.22
N SER A 132 10.26 -1.76 22.24
CA SER A 132 11.64 -1.30 22.47
C SER A 132 11.72 0.15 22.96
N GLY A 133 10.61 0.90 22.94
CA GLY A 133 10.58 2.32 23.27
C GLY A 133 11.09 3.26 22.18
N THR A 134 11.21 2.79 20.94
CA THR A 134 11.62 3.61 19.80
C THR A 134 10.50 4.57 19.34
N ASP A 135 10.86 5.51 18.47
CA ASP A 135 9.98 6.54 17.93
C ASP A 135 8.90 5.98 16.98
N THR A 136 7.87 6.79 16.74
CA THR A 136 6.73 6.44 15.87
C THR A 136 7.15 6.23 14.42
N TYR A 137 8.07 7.03 13.90
CA TYR A 137 8.50 6.97 12.49
C TYR A 137 9.24 5.68 12.19
N SER A 138 10.18 5.28 13.06
CA SER A 138 10.89 4.00 12.97
C SER A 138 9.93 2.82 13.06
N THR A 139 8.94 2.89 13.94
CA THR A 139 7.91 1.86 14.11
C THR A 139 7.07 1.70 12.83
N VAL A 140 6.58 2.80 12.27
CA VAL A 140 5.78 2.77 11.03
C VAL A 140 6.61 2.32 9.84
N ALA A 141 7.86 2.76 9.71
CA ALA A 141 8.75 2.31 8.65
C ALA A 141 9.04 0.79 8.72
N ALA A 142 9.24 0.23 9.91
CA ALA A 142 9.40 -1.21 10.11
C ALA A 142 8.12 -1.97 9.72
N SER A 143 6.95 -1.43 10.05
CA SER A 143 5.65 -2.03 9.69
C SER A 143 5.39 -2.00 8.19
N LEU A 144 5.80 -0.94 7.49
CA LEU A 144 5.80 -0.87 6.03
C LEU A 144 6.73 -1.93 5.41
N GLY A 145 7.90 -2.15 6.01
CA GLY A 145 8.80 -3.23 5.60
C GLY A 145 8.17 -4.62 5.74
N ALA A 146 7.43 -4.85 6.82
CA ALA A 146 6.67 -6.09 7.01
C ALA A 146 5.55 -6.22 5.98
N LEU A 147 4.81 -5.14 5.71
CA LEU A 147 3.73 -5.11 4.71
C LEU A 147 4.24 -5.36 3.30
N LYS A 148 5.42 -4.88 2.96
CA LYS A 148 6.06 -5.09 1.65
C LYS A 148 6.25 -6.56 1.30
N GLY A 149 6.41 -7.43 2.28
CA GLY A 149 6.70 -8.85 2.06
C GLY A 149 5.64 -9.55 1.19
N PRO A 150 6.04 -10.36 0.19
CA PRO A 150 5.09 -11.00 -0.74
C PRO A 150 4.10 -11.95 -0.07
N LYS A 151 4.42 -12.44 1.13
CA LYS A 151 3.53 -13.29 1.92
C LYS A 151 2.50 -12.50 2.73
N HIS A 152 2.66 -11.18 2.83
CA HIS A 152 1.75 -10.29 3.56
C HIS A 152 1.03 -9.33 2.61
N GLY A 153 1.71 -8.38 2.01
CA GLY A 153 1.12 -7.36 1.11
C GLY A 153 1.07 -7.75 -0.37
N GLY A 154 1.49 -8.96 -0.74
CA GLY A 154 1.61 -9.37 -2.14
C GLY A 154 0.31 -9.78 -2.84
N ALA A 155 -0.82 -9.82 -2.14
CA ALA A 155 -2.08 -10.31 -2.70
C ALA A 155 -2.56 -9.49 -3.92
N ASN A 156 -2.51 -8.15 -3.84
CA ASN A 156 -2.92 -7.28 -4.93
C ASN A 156 -2.06 -7.45 -6.19
N ILE A 157 -0.75 -7.62 -6.02
CA ILE A 157 0.16 -7.87 -7.14
C ILE A 157 -0.21 -9.20 -7.83
N LYS A 158 -0.49 -10.24 -7.04
CA LYS A 158 -0.93 -11.54 -7.56
C LYS A 158 -2.27 -11.48 -8.29
N VAL A 159 -3.23 -10.70 -7.77
CA VAL A 159 -4.51 -10.45 -8.44
C VAL A 159 -4.27 -9.81 -9.81
N THR A 160 -3.49 -8.73 -9.85
CA THR A 160 -3.19 -8.04 -11.12
C THR A 160 -2.51 -8.96 -12.13
N GLN A 161 -1.49 -9.71 -11.71
CA GLN A 161 -0.78 -10.67 -12.55
C GLN A 161 -1.70 -11.78 -13.06
N MET A 162 -2.59 -12.30 -12.22
CA MET A 162 -3.58 -13.30 -12.59
C MET A 162 -4.55 -12.75 -13.65
N PHE A 163 -5.07 -11.53 -13.47
CA PHE A 163 -5.93 -10.90 -14.47
C PHE A 163 -5.21 -10.61 -15.78
N GLU A 164 -3.94 -10.26 -15.76
CA GLU A 164 -3.14 -10.11 -16.96
C GLU A 164 -2.96 -11.45 -17.71
N ASP A 165 -2.75 -12.54 -16.97
CA ASP A 165 -2.69 -13.88 -17.54
C ASP A 165 -4.06 -14.31 -18.11
N MET A 166 -5.16 -14.03 -17.40
CA MET A 166 -6.52 -14.23 -17.89
C MET A 166 -6.76 -13.49 -19.22
N LYS A 167 -6.38 -12.21 -19.30
CA LYS A 167 -6.52 -11.40 -20.52
C LYS A 167 -5.77 -11.97 -21.72
N LYS A 168 -4.66 -12.65 -21.49
CA LYS A 168 -3.87 -13.29 -22.56
C LYS A 168 -4.49 -14.62 -23.02
N ASN A 169 -5.15 -15.34 -22.13
CA ASN A 169 -5.61 -16.71 -22.38
C ASN A 169 -7.10 -16.79 -22.73
N ILE A 170 -7.93 -15.87 -22.23
CA ILE A 170 -9.36 -15.79 -22.55
C ILE A 170 -9.56 -14.88 -23.76
N LYS A 171 -10.10 -15.47 -24.84
CA LYS A 171 -10.32 -14.76 -26.12
C LYS A 171 -11.65 -14.03 -26.16
N ASN A 172 -12.70 -14.64 -25.58
CA ASN A 172 -14.05 -14.09 -25.57
C ASN A 172 -14.55 -13.92 -24.13
N TRP A 173 -14.48 -12.69 -23.62
CA TRP A 173 -14.93 -12.34 -22.27
C TRP A 173 -16.46 -12.36 -22.07
N ASN A 174 -17.23 -12.56 -23.17
CA ASN A 174 -18.68 -12.76 -23.11
C ASN A 174 -19.07 -14.25 -23.15
N ASP A 175 -18.10 -15.16 -23.18
CA ASP A 175 -18.34 -16.59 -23.12
C ASP A 175 -18.04 -17.12 -21.69
N ASP A 176 -19.09 -17.30 -20.92
CA ASP A 176 -18.99 -17.80 -19.55
C ASP A 176 -18.29 -19.15 -19.47
N LYS A 177 -18.38 -20.00 -20.49
CA LYS A 177 -17.74 -21.32 -20.50
C LYS A 177 -16.23 -21.21 -20.64
N GLU A 178 -15.74 -20.27 -21.45
CA GLU A 178 -14.30 -20.03 -21.61
C GLU A 178 -13.71 -19.49 -20.29
N ILE A 179 -14.43 -18.58 -19.63
CA ILE A 179 -14.05 -18.04 -18.31
C ILE A 179 -14.04 -19.15 -17.25
N GLU A 180 -15.11 -19.95 -17.18
CA GLU A 180 -15.24 -21.07 -16.23
C GLU A 180 -14.13 -22.10 -16.42
N GLN A 181 -13.80 -22.43 -17.68
CA GLN A 181 -12.70 -23.35 -17.98
C GLN A 181 -11.35 -22.80 -17.49
N TYR A 182 -11.06 -21.52 -17.70
CA TYR A 182 -9.84 -20.91 -17.21
C TYR A 182 -9.76 -20.89 -15.68
N LEU A 183 -10.87 -20.56 -14.99
CA LEU A 183 -10.94 -20.60 -13.53
C LEU A 183 -10.76 -22.02 -12.99
N SER A 184 -11.33 -23.01 -13.68
CA SER A 184 -11.12 -24.44 -13.37
C SER A 184 -9.65 -24.85 -13.54
N ASP A 185 -8.99 -24.37 -14.57
CA ASP A 185 -7.55 -24.63 -14.81
C ASP A 185 -6.67 -23.95 -13.72
N LEU A 186 -7.04 -22.77 -13.22
CA LEU A 186 -6.39 -22.16 -12.06
C LEU A 186 -6.48 -23.07 -10.83
N LEU A 187 -7.68 -23.53 -10.48
CA LEU A 187 -7.91 -24.41 -9.32
C LEU A 187 -7.21 -25.76 -9.47
N ASN A 188 -7.13 -26.29 -10.69
CA ASN A 188 -6.45 -27.54 -11.01
C ASN A 188 -4.93 -27.41 -11.19
N LYS A 189 -4.35 -26.24 -10.86
CA LYS A 189 -2.91 -25.95 -10.96
C LYS A 189 -2.33 -26.04 -12.37
N LYS A 190 -3.14 -25.74 -13.38
CA LYS A 190 -2.75 -25.81 -14.80
C LYS A 190 -2.47 -24.44 -15.40
N ALA A 191 -3.05 -23.37 -14.85
CA ALA A 191 -2.92 -22.00 -15.35
C ALA A 191 -2.17 -21.08 -14.37
N PHE A 192 -1.74 -19.92 -14.85
CA PHE A 192 -1.03 -18.89 -14.13
C PHE A 192 0.19 -19.42 -13.36
N ASP A 193 0.25 -19.24 -12.04
CA ASP A 193 1.39 -19.65 -11.20
C ASP A 193 1.29 -21.08 -10.65
N LYS A 194 0.29 -21.83 -11.08
CA LYS A 194 0.05 -23.23 -10.70
C LYS A 194 -0.12 -23.46 -9.19
N SER A 195 -0.50 -22.42 -8.44
CA SER A 195 -0.75 -22.49 -7.00
C SER A 195 -2.06 -23.21 -6.65
N GLY A 196 -3.03 -23.21 -7.57
CA GLY A 196 -4.38 -23.69 -7.33
C GLY A 196 -5.25 -22.67 -6.59
N LEU A 197 -4.90 -21.39 -6.67
CA LEU A 197 -5.59 -20.29 -6.00
C LEU A 197 -6.19 -19.32 -7.01
N ILE A 198 -7.41 -18.87 -6.75
CA ILE A 198 -7.99 -17.70 -7.42
C ILE A 198 -7.76 -16.52 -6.50
N TYR A 199 -6.77 -15.69 -6.85
CA TYR A 199 -6.40 -14.53 -6.05
C TYR A 199 -7.52 -13.48 -6.07
N GLY A 200 -7.80 -12.86 -4.92
CA GLY A 200 -8.88 -11.89 -4.74
C GLY A 200 -10.26 -12.51 -4.45
N MET A 201 -10.38 -13.84 -4.52
CA MET A 201 -11.57 -14.59 -4.15
C MET A 201 -11.33 -15.27 -2.79
N GLY A 202 -11.98 -14.79 -1.77
CA GLY A 202 -11.84 -15.29 -0.40
C GLY A 202 -11.51 -14.19 0.59
N PRO A 203 -11.77 -14.39 1.88
CA PRO A 203 -11.43 -13.39 2.88
C PRO A 203 -9.91 -13.21 2.90
N VAL A 204 -9.46 -11.97 2.89
CA VAL A 204 -8.05 -11.56 3.07
C VAL A 204 -7.43 -12.22 4.31
N SER A 205 -8.27 -12.63 5.26
CA SER A 205 -7.92 -13.42 6.44
C SER A 205 -7.24 -14.76 6.15
N TYR A 206 -7.38 -15.37 4.98
CA TYR A 206 -6.70 -16.65 4.69
C TYR A 206 -5.18 -16.52 4.53
N THR A 207 -4.68 -15.41 4.05
CA THR A 207 -3.23 -15.14 4.06
C THR A 207 -2.73 -14.82 5.47
N HIS A 208 -3.61 -14.35 6.36
CA HIS A 208 -3.32 -14.01 7.74
C HIS A 208 -3.54 -15.17 8.73
N LEU A 209 -4.47 -16.09 8.46
CA LEU A 209 -4.68 -17.27 9.31
C LEU A 209 -3.46 -18.19 9.38
N ARG A 210 -2.67 -18.31 8.30
CA ARG A 210 -1.38 -19.01 8.35
C ARG A 210 -0.33 -18.31 9.21
N ALA A 211 -0.36 -16.98 9.29
CA ALA A 211 0.50 -16.24 10.21
C ALA A 211 0.06 -16.41 11.67
N HIS A 212 -1.23 -16.56 11.93
CA HIS A 212 -1.78 -16.89 13.25
C HIS A 212 -1.42 -18.30 13.72
N GLU A 213 -1.42 -19.28 12.82
CA GLU A 213 -1.05 -20.67 13.18
C GLU A 213 0.44 -20.80 13.49
N THR A 214 1.32 -20.06 12.79
CA THR A 214 2.75 -20.04 13.11
C THR A 214 3.05 -19.30 14.40
N GLY A 215 2.24 -18.30 14.79
CA GLY A 215 2.38 -17.61 16.09
C GLY A 215 1.95 -18.45 17.29
N ARG A 216 1.03 -19.40 17.14
CA ARG A 216 0.59 -20.29 18.22
C ARG A 216 1.56 -21.43 18.50
N ASN A 217 2.44 -21.77 17.56
CA ASN A 217 3.41 -22.85 17.70
C ASN A 217 4.80 -22.37 18.17
N LEU A 218 4.94 -21.09 18.55
CA LEU A 218 6.20 -20.49 19.03
C LEU A 218 6.15 -20.09 20.52
N VAL A 219 5.18 -20.60 21.30
CA VAL A 219 5.12 -20.47 22.75
C VAL A 219 5.10 -21.84 23.39
#